data_e9e7c920e0f529ae69baf5c6e998ef3f
#
_entry.id   e9e7c920e0f529ae69baf5c6e998ef3f
#
_cell.length_a   1.000
_cell.length_b   1.000
_cell.length_c   1.000
_cell.angle_alpha   90.00
_cell.angle_beta   90.00
_cell.angle_gamma   90.00
#
_symmetry.space_group_name_H-M   'P 1'
#
loop_
_entity.id
_entity.type
_entity.pdbx_description
1 polymer ?
#
loop_
_entity_poly.entity_id
_entity_poly.type
_entity_poly.pdbx_seq_one_letter_code
_entity_poly.pdbx_strand_id
1 'polypeptide(L)'
;MNQINRKSKISSFFELLSSHCEYIMTFALGLLMIVQRFLSGVYKPVMDDWFLYGDLYKGISNRLANFAIPNEKFAIRPLAGVFDCFVNAPLFNHLWIVELFLTFSLLFGSFLIIKALRRNNFASGGFFLCLVCLFPVGLEATYWIAAATRVVYSLLFIGCATLSLDYCYKSDKVKFLVMFAVFGMLSVCFYEPAIVVYIILTLFIVWNNYKNKKDLLPLAIMAAHIAIIGIYYILNSGSGEIESRGGFLETDILEHTALVTDYTKNIFTDFTNSIFKNGYDKGIIIVFGGHKFIKILLIAIFSIIFGVFSAVCIKKRKFSWKILALGIVMFFGGLSLNYILGSDRIPLRLVFFAYLGIGIVIDELIVLLPLSFSRILCAVLLTVSAFSFTVTGIGEVSDYQKTSDIDVALTSQLINLDTKENITNTDKNVYVFSGQHYYDETKCVSWLDHIRGVSGNYADFTGCMRHITGVANTNNVMPFTYGDIHKLKPFIDIEGVCNFYNIEYDRTVVPVKLVADGDNYIIKRNDDSIVGTLTKVDDISYQFFN
;
A
#
# COMPACT_ATOMS: atom_id res chain seq x y z
N MET A 1 -3.39 -41.68 -42.81
CA MET A 1 -2.30 -41.69 -41.79
C MET A 1 -1.97 -40.28 -41.22
N ASN A 2 -1.90 -39.23 -42.03
CA ASN A 2 -1.55 -37.88 -41.52
C ASN A 2 -2.58 -37.20 -40.60
N GLN A 3 -3.87 -37.50 -40.67
CA GLN A 3 -4.89 -36.88 -39.80
C GLN A 3 -4.91 -37.46 -38.37
N ILE A 4 -4.59 -38.74 -38.19
CA ILE A 4 -4.55 -39.43 -36.88
C ILE A 4 -3.33 -38.89 -36.08
N ASN A 5 -2.19 -38.71 -36.74
CA ASN A 5 -0.98 -38.17 -36.11
C ASN A 5 -1.14 -36.68 -35.71
N ARG A 6 -1.95 -35.91 -36.45
CA ARG A 6 -2.22 -34.50 -36.13
C ARG A 6 -3.17 -34.37 -34.92
N LYS A 7 -4.19 -35.23 -34.81
CA LYS A 7 -5.08 -35.27 -33.64
C LYS A 7 -4.35 -35.68 -32.36
N SER A 8 -3.41 -36.63 -32.44
CA SER A 8 -2.62 -37.04 -31.25
C SER A 8 -1.65 -35.95 -30.78
N LYS A 9 -1.00 -35.22 -31.71
CA LYS A 9 -0.12 -34.09 -31.35
C LYS A 9 -0.88 -32.91 -30.76
N ILE A 10 -2.07 -32.60 -31.27
CA ILE A 10 -2.93 -31.54 -30.75
C ILE A 10 -3.44 -31.92 -29.36
N SER A 11 -3.86 -33.16 -29.15
CA SER A 11 -4.29 -33.67 -27.83
C SER A 11 -3.17 -33.60 -26.80
N SER A 12 -1.94 -34.03 -27.15
CA SER A 12 -0.79 -33.96 -26.25
C SER A 12 -0.36 -32.54 -25.92
N PHE A 13 -0.51 -31.60 -26.86
CA PHE A 13 -0.25 -30.17 -26.61
C PHE A 13 -1.27 -29.58 -25.62
N PHE A 14 -2.58 -29.87 -25.78
CA PHE A 14 -3.61 -29.43 -24.84
C PHE A 14 -3.46 -30.06 -23.44
N GLU A 15 -3.01 -31.30 -23.35
CA GLU A 15 -2.70 -31.94 -22.07
C GLU A 15 -1.50 -31.26 -21.38
N LEU A 16 -0.45 -30.94 -22.15
CA LEU A 16 0.71 -30.18 -21.64
C LEU A 16 0.30 -28.78 -21.15
N LEU A 17 -0.49 -28.04 -21.92
CA LEU A 17 -1.02 -26.74 -21.52
C LEU A 17 -1.89 -26.83 -20.28
N SER A 18 -2.74 -27.84 -20.17
CA SER A 18 -3.59 -28.08 -19.01
C SER A 18 -2.79 -28.43 -17.76
N SER A 19 -1.67 -29.16 -17.90
CA SER A 19 -0.78 -29.50 -16.76
C SER A 19 0.00 -28.29 -16.23
N HIS A 20 0.23 -27.27 -17.07
CA HIS A 20 0.98 -26.07 -16.72
C HIS A 20 0.10 -24.79 -16.59
N CYS A 21 -1.23 -24.95 -16.61
CA CYS A 21 -2.16 -23.81 -16.62
C CYS A 21 -1.93 -22.82 -15.46
N GLU A 22 -1.58 -23.31 -14.27
CA GLU A 22 -1.32 -22.44 -13.10
C GLU A 22 -0.10 -21.54 -13.31
N TYR A 23 0.96 -22.06 -13.92
CA TYR A 23 2.18 -21.28 -14.19
C TYR A 23 1.96 -20.27 -15.31
N ILE A 24 1.21 -20.64 -16.37
CA ILE A 24 0.88 -19.73 -17.49
C ILE A 24 -0.01 -18.59 -16.99
N MET A 25 -1.03 -18.92 -16.21
CA MET A 25 -1.90 -17.94 -15.56
C MET A 25 -1.10 -16.96 -14.70
N THR A 26 -0.22 -17.46 -13.83
CA THR A 26 0.60 -16.66 -12.92
C THR A 26 1.60 -15.80 -13.69
N PHE A 27 2.20 -16.33 -14.76
CA PHE A 27 3.12 -15.59 -15.62
C PHE A 27 2.41 -14.43 -16.34
N ALA A 28 1.22 -14.68 -16.93
CA ALA A 28 0.44 -13.64 -17.58
C ALA A 28 0.04 -12.52 -16.59
N LEU A 29 -0.36 -12.90 -15.37
CA LEU A 29 -0.65 -11.96 -14.31
C LEU A 29 0.58 -11.14 -13.92
N GLY A 30 1.75 -11.75 -13.79
CA GLY A 30 3.01 -11.06 -13.51
C GLY A 30 3.37 -10.03 -14.58
N LEU A 31 3.15 -10.35 -15.86
CA LEU A 31 3.34 -9.39 -16.96
C LEU A 31 2.35 -8.23 -16.89
N LEU A 32 1.08 -8.49 -16.55
CA LEU A 32 0.09 -7.43 -16.34
C LEU A 32 0.47 -6.50 -15.18
N MET A 33 0.98 -7.05 -14.06
CA MET A 33 1.49 -6.26 -12.93
C MET A 33 2.67 -5.37 -13.35
N ILE A 34 3.63 -5.91 -14.10
CA ILE A 34 4.77 -5.14 -14.62
C ILE A 34 4.27 -4.03 -15.53
N VAL A 35 3.36 -4.32 -16.45
CA VAL A 35 2.77 -3.31 -17.34
C VAL A 35 2.03 -2.24 -16.52
N GLN A 36 1.22 -2.63 -15.55
CA GLN A 36 0.48 -1.71 -14.69
C GLN A 36 1.41 -0.71 -13.98
N ARG A 37 2.55 -1.18 -13.47
CA ARG A 37 3.43 -0.41 -12.58
C ARG A 37 4.52 0.36 -13.31
N PHE A 38 4.92 -0.07 -14.50
CA PHE A 38 6.07 0.51 -15.21
C PHE A 38 5.74 1.12 -16.58
N LEU A 39 4.49 1.00 -17.07
CA LEU A 39 4.15 1.51 -18.41
C LEU A 39 4.16 3.05 -18.49
N SER A 40 3.80 3.74 -17.41
CA SER A 40 3.83 5.21 -17.31
C SER A 40 5.22 5.76 -17.03
N GLY A 41 6.14 4.94 -16.54
CA GLY A 41 7.51 5.31 -16.19
C GLY A 41 8.08 4.45 -15.08
N VAL A 42 9.29 4.76 -14.63
CA VAL A 42 9.93 4.12 -13.48
C VAL A 42 9.39 4.69 -12.17
N TYR A 43 9.47 3.91 -11.10
CA TYR A 43 9.07 4.34 -9.76
C TYR A 43 9.86 5.58 -9.33
N LYS A 44 9.16 6.54 -8.76
CA LYS A 44 9.71 7.77 -8.15
C LYS A 44 9.28 7.85 -6.70
N PRO A 45 10.12 8.40 -5.79
CA PRO A 45 9.76 8.56 -4.37
C PRO A 45 8.51 9.41 -4.20
N VAL A 46 7.64 9.04 -3.29
CA VAL A 46 6.43 9.79 -2.93
C VAL A 46 6.18 9.69 -1.43
N MET A 47 5.52 10.70 -0.86
CA MET A 47 5.10 10.68 0.54
C MET A 47 6.25 10.27 1.49
N ASP A 48 6.01 9.31 2.38
CA ASP A 48 6.99 8.86 3.38
C ASP A 48 8.29 8.29 2.78
N ASP A 49 8.35 7.99 1.47
CA ASP A 49 9.60 7.57 0.84
C ASP A 49 10.67 8.67 0.94
N TRP A 50 10.27 9.94 0.81
CA TRP A 50 11.15 11.08 1.00
C TRP A 50 11.74 11.12 2.41
N PHE A 51 10.89 10.92 3.41
CA PHE A 51 11.28 10.94 4.81
C PHE A 51 12.07 9.70 5.22
N LEU A 52 11.56 8.49 4.89
CA LEU A 52 12.19 7.25 5.34
C LEU A 52 13.54 7.02 4.69
N TYR A 53 13.67 7.36 3.40
CA TYR A 53 14.85 7.02 2.62
C TYR A 53 15.73 8.22 2.30
N GLY A 54 15.17 9.43 2.23
CA GLY A 54 15.90 10.65 1.96
C GLY A 54 17.03 10.94 2.95
N ASP A 55 16.85 10.60 4.22
CA ASP A 55 17.88 10.72 5.27
C ASP A 55 18.78 9.48 5.37
N LEU A 56 18.23 8.29 5.15
CA LEU A 56 18.90 7.03 5.44
C LEU A 56 19.93 6.62 4.37
N TYR A 57 19.76 7.07 3.12
CA TYR A 57 20.65 6.64 2.04
C TYR A 57 22.07 7.26 2.10
N LYS A 58 22.26 8.35 2.84
CA LYS A 58 23.50 9.14 2.86
C LYS A 58 24.70 8.49 3.55
N GLY A 59 24.55 7.36 4.22
CA GLY A 59 25.68 6.65 4.79
C GLY A 59 25.32 5.53 5.75
N ILE A 60 26.25 4.58 5.87
CA ILE A 60 26.06 3.40 6.72
C ILE A 60 26.02 3.76 8.21
N SER A 61 26.74 4.82 8.62
CA SER A 61 26.75 5.32 9.99
C SER A 61 25.38 5.85 10.41
N ASN A 62 24.71 6.62 9.56
CA ASN A 62 23.36 7.12 9.85
C ASN A 62 22.34 5.97 9.89
N ARG A 63 22.47 4.99 8.98
CA ARG A 63 21.62 3.79 9.00
C ARG A 63 21.80 2.98 10.28
N LEU A 64 23.02 2.75 10.70
CA LEU A 64 23.31 2.02 11.94
C LEU A 64 22.86 2.78 13.19
N ALA A 65 23.03 4.11 13.24
CA ALA A 65 22.54 4.94 14.34
C ALA A 65 20.99 4.86 14.44
N ASN A 66 20.28 4.98 13.33
CA ASN A 66 18.82 4.86 13.31
C ASN A 66 18.34 3.44 13.66
N PHE A 67 19.14 2.41 13.40
CA PHE A 67 18.84 1.03 13.78
C PHE A 67 19.17 0.74 15.25
N ALA A 68 20.29 1.26 15.76
CA ALA A 68 20.78 1.00 17.12
C ALA A 68 20.02 1.79 18.20
N ILE A 69 19.51 2.97 17.84
CA ILE A 69 18.63 3.73 18.74
C ILE A 69 17.23 3.18 18.52
N PRO A 70 16.48 2.77 19.58
CA PRO A 70 15.07 2.45 19.45
C PRO A 70 14.33 3.71 18.99
N ASN A 71 14.43 3.98 17.70
CA ASN A 71 13.76 5.07 17.06
C ASN A 71 12.30 4.64 16.89
N GLU A 72 11.38 5.53 17.11
CA GLU A 72 9.95 5.36 16.94
C GLU A 72 9.59 4.59 15.67
N LYS A 73 10.36 4.77 14.59
CA LYS A 73 10.23 4.10 13.29
C LYS A 73 10.39 2.57 13.33
N PHE A 74 11.24 2.05 14.22
CA PHE A 74 11.52 0.60 14.31
C PHE A 74 10.76 -0.08 15.44
N ALA A 75 10.25 0.71 16.39
CA ALA A 75 9.61 0.19 17.58
C ALA A 75 8.40 -0.71 17.30
N ILE A 76 7.70 -0.50 16.18
CA ILE A 76 6.46 -1.20 15.86
C ILE A 76 6.68 -2.32 14.85
N ARG A 77 7.59 -2.13 13.84
CA ARG A 77 7.78 -3.02 12.69
C ARG A 77 9.26 -3.32 12.48
N PRO A 78 9.88 -4.15 13.34
CA PRO A 78 11.32 -4.30 13.38
C PRO A 78 11.92 -4.77 12.04
N LEU A 79 11.29 -5.70 11.33
CA LEU A 79 11.80 -6.18 10.04
C LEU A 79 11.58 -5.17 8.92
N ALA A 80 10.46 -4.46 8.90
CA ALA A 80 10.26 -3.39 7.93
C ALA A 80 11.33 -2.31 8.10
N GLY A 81 11.64 -1.91 9.33
CA GLY A 81 12.71 -0.96 9.62
C GLY A 81 14.09 -1.45 9.16
N VAL A 82 14.41 -2.73 9.35
CA VAL A 82 15.64 -3.34 8.79
C VAL A 82 15.69 -3.21 7.27
N PHE A 83 14.58 -3.53 6.58
CA PHE A 83 14.50 -3.42 5.12
C PHE A 83 14.61 -1.95 4.66
N ASP A 84 13.96 -1.04 5.35
CA ASP A 84 14.06 0.40 5.06
C ASP A 84 15.52 0.88 5.14
N CYS A 85 16.25 0.50 6.19
CA CYS A 85 17.64 0.93 6.40
C CYS A 85 18.65 0.26 5.46
N PHE A 86 18.52 -1.05 5.22
CA PHE A 86 19.58 -1.84 4.60
C PHE A 86 19.27 -2.29 3.16
N VAL A 87 18.02 -2.17 2.72
CA VAL A 87 17.60 -2.53 1.37
C VAL A 87 17.09 -1.30 0.62
N ASN A 88 16.03 -0.64 1.13
CA ASN A 88 15.36 0.43 0.40
C ASN A 88 16.20 1.72 0.35
N ALA A 89 16.73 2.18 1.48
CA ALA A 89 17.52 3.40 1.54
C ALA A 89 18.80 3.36 0.69
N PRO A 90 19.60 2.28 0.64
CA PRO A 90 20.72 2.17 -0.29
C PRO A 90 20.33 2.23 -1.76
N LEU A 91 19.11 1.81 -2.09
CA LEU A 91 18.56 1.80 -3.44
C LEU A 91 17.71 3.05 -3.74
N PHE A 92 17.79 4.10 -2.92
CA PHE A 92 16.91 5.28 -3.07
C PHE A 92 16.89 5.85 -4.49
N ASN A 93 18.04 5.96 -5.15
CA ASN A 93 18.13 6.42 -6.54
C ASN A 93 17.65 5.38 -7.58
N HIS A 94 17.33 4.16 -7.14
CA HIS A 94 16.93 3.03 -7.95
C HIS A 94 15.75 2.28 -7.34
N LEU A 95 14.81 3.00 -6.71
CA LEU A 95 13.64 2.42 -6.04
C LEU A 95 12.78 1.56 -6.98
N TRP A 96 12.88 1.76 -8.30
CA TRP A 96 12.25 0.87 -9.28
C TRP A 96 12.70 -0.60 -9.15
N ILE A 97 13.93 -0.85 -8.67
CA ILE A 97 14.41 -2.22 -8.38
C ILE A 97 13.65 -2.80 -7.19
N VAL A 98 13.46 -1.99 -6.13
CA VAL A 98 12.69 -2.39 -4.95
C VAL A 98 11.24 -2.70 -5.35
N GLU A 99 10.63 -1.83 -6.16
CA GLU A 99 9.26 -2.03 -6.67
C GLU A 99 9.13 -3.30 -7.51
N LEU A 100 10.13 -3.63 -8.32
CA LEU A 100 10.16 -4.87 -9.08
C LEU A 100 10.20 -6.11 -8.15
N PHE A 101 11.04 -6.09 -7.10
CA PHE A 101 11.08 -7.15 -6.09
C PHE A 101 9.77 -7.27 -5.31
N LEU A 102 9.13 -6.15 -4.95
CA LEU A 102 7.82 -6.13 -4.30
C LEU A 102 6.74 -6.73 -5.21
N THR A 103 6.76 -6.38 -6.50
CA THR A 103 5.83 -6.94 -7.50
C THR A 103 5.94 -8.46 -7.58
N PHE A 104 7.15 -9.01 -7.68
CA PHE A 104 7.34 -10.47 -7.69
C PHE A 104 7.00 -11.11 -6.36
N SER A 105 7.31 -10.46 -5.24
CA SER A 105 6.98 -10.96 -3.90
C SER A 105 5.48 -11.03 -3.67
N LEU A 106 4.71 -10.03 -4.12
CA LEU A 106 3.26 -10.04 -4.07
C LEU A 106 2.66 -11.19 -4.88
N LEU A 107 3.10 -11.33 -6.13
CA LEU A 107 2.67 -12.41 -7.01
C LEU A 107 2.97 -13.78 -6.40
N PHE A 108 4.20 -13.98 -5.93
CA PHE A 108 4.64 -15.25 -5.39
C PHE A 108 3.94 -15.59 -4.07
N GLY A 109 3.82 -14.64 -3.14
CA GLY A 109 3.09 -14.82 -1.88
C GLY A 109 1.62 -15.20 -2.10
N SER A 110 0.95 -14.49 -3.00
CA SER A 110 -0.44 -14.77 -3.39
C SER A 110 -0.59 -16.15 -4.04
N PHE A 111 0.34 -16.53 -4.91
CA PHE A 111 0.39 -17.85 -5.52
C PHE A 111 0.57 -18.97 -4.49
N LEU A 112 1.43 -18.77 -3.48
CA LEU A 112 1.64 -19.77 -2.40
C LEU A 112 0.37 -19.97 -1.56
N ILE A 113 -0.36 -18.88 -1.24
CA ILE A 113 -1.66 -18.96 -0.55
C ILE A 113 -2.65 -19.80 -1.37
N ILE A 114 -2.82 -19.46 -2.66
CA ILE A 114 -3.72 -20.23 -3.55
C ILE A 114 -3.30 -21.70 -3.64
N LYS A 115 -2.01 -21.97 -3.75
CA LYS A 115 -1.49 -23.34 -3.78
C LYS A 115 -1.86 -24.13 -2.52
N ALA A 116 -1.74 -23.52 -1.35
CA ALA A 116 -2.15 -24.12 -0.08
C ALA A 116 -3.67 -24.34 -0.02
N LEU A 117 -4.47 -23.34 -0.43
CA LEU A 117 -5.93 -23.44 -0.47
C LEU A 117 -6.42 -24.50 -1.46
N ARG A 118 -5.83 -24.60 -2.66
CA ARG A 118 -6.16 -25.65 -3.65
C ARG A 118 -5.89 -27.05 -3.15
N ARG A 119 -4.84 -27.23 -2.36
CA ARG A 119 -4.54 -28.50 -1.68
C ARG A 119 -5.56 -28.84 -0.58
N ASN A 120 -6.34 -27.83 -0.14
CA ASN A 120 -7.45 -27.93 0.80
C ASN A 120 -8.82 -27.73 0.12
N ASN A 121 -8.95 -28.20 -1.12
CA ASN A 121 -10.17 -28.19 -1.91
C ASN A 121 -10.67 -26.80 -2.34
N PHE A 122 -9.81 -25.82 -2.56
CA PHE A 122 -10.18 -24.59 -3.24
C PHE A 122 -10.19 -24.77 -4.77
N ALA A 123 -11.24 -24.34 -5.45
CA ALA A 123 -11.47 -24.72 -6.86
C ALA A 123 -10.73 -23.84 -7.86
N SER A 124 -10.68 -22.56 -7.62
CA SER A 124 -10.20 -21.57 -8.58
C SER A 124 -8.99 -20.80 -8.01
N GLY A 125 -9.15 -19.57 -7.65
CA GLY A 125 -8.13 -18.62 -7.21
C GLY A 125 -7.83 -17.54 -8.25
N GLY A 126 -8.58 -17.51 -9.34
CA GLY A 126 -8.41 -16.50 -10.37
C GLY A 126 -8.84 -15.11 -9.90
N PHE A 127 -10.01 -15.00 -9.26
CA PHE A 127 -10.50 -13.74 -8.71
C PHE A 127 -9.67 -13.28 -7.51
N PHE A 128 -9.26 -14.21 -6.63
CA PHE A 128 -8.33 -13.90 -5.56
C PHE A 128 -7.06 -13.24 -6.12
N LEU A 129 -6.40 -13.88 -7.09
CA LEU A 129 -5.16 -13.36 -7.68
C LEU A 129 -5.39 -12.02 -8.40
N CYS A 130 -6.50 -11.88 -9.13
CA CYS A 130 -6.82 -10.65 -9.85
C CYS A 130 -7.00 -9.46 -8.88
N LEU A 131 -7.76 -9.65 -7.80
CA LEU A 131 -8.01 -8.61 -6.80
C LEU A 131 -6.75 -8.28 -5.99
N VAL A 132 -5.99 -9.27 -5.57
CA VAL A 132 -4.79 -9.02 -4.76
C VAL A 132 -3.68 -8.34 -5.57
N CYS A 133 -3.53 -8.72 -6.84
CA CYS A 133 -2.38 -8.31 -7.64
C CYS A 133 -2.65 -7.09 -8.55
N LEU A 134 -3.88 -6.89 -9.01
CA LEU A 134 -4.19 -5.87 -10.02
C LEU A 134 -5.20 -4.81 -9.55
N PHE A 135 -5.95 -5.03 -8.46
CA PHE A 135 -7.02 -4.13 -8.07
C PHE A 135 -6.48 -2.74 -7.72
N PRO A 136 -6.92 -1.66 -8.40
CA PRO A 136 -6.31 -0.34 -8.28
C PRO A 136 -6.37 0.26 -6.89
N VAL A 137 -7.45 0.01 -6.14
CA VAL A 137 -7.61 0.49 -4.75
C VAL A 137 -6.53 -0.10 -3.82
N GLY A 138 -5.94 -1.24 -4.19
CA GLY A 138 -4.84 -1.87 -3.45
C GLY A 138 -3.46 -1.26 -3.73
N LEU A 139 -3.31 -0.31 -4.65
CA LEU A 139 -2.00 0.24 -5.03
C LEU A 139 -1.33 1.00 -3.88
N GLU A 140 -2.06 1.67 -3.00
CA GLU A 140 -1.48 2.26 -1.78
C GLU A 140 -0.72 1.22 -0.94
N ALA A 141 -1.27 0.00 -0.84
CA ALA A 141 -0.67 -1.09 -0.09
C ALA A 141 0.43 -1.84 -0.83
N THR A 142 0.47 -1.78 -2.17
CA THR A 142 1.28 -2.70 -2.98
C THR A 142 2.22 -2.02 -3.97
N TYR A 143 2.07 -0.72 -4.21
CA TYR A 143 2.94 0.09 -5.08
C TYR A 143 3.75 1.12 -4.31
N TRP A 144 3.16 1.90 -3.39
CA TRP A 144 3.91 2.85 -2.57
C TRP A 144 4.90 2.11 -1.67
N ILE A 145 6.21 2.27 -1.89
CA ILE A 145 7.26 1.42 -1.32
C ILE A 145 7.25 1.43 0.20
N ALA A 146 7.05 2.59 0.83
CA ALA A 146 6.98 2.68 2.29
C ALA A 146 5.86 1.81 2.89
N ALA A 147 4.69 1.70 2.23
CA ALA A 147 3.61 0.81 2.65
C ALA A 147 3.82 -0.62 2.12
N ALA A 148 4.22 -0.75 0.86
CA ALA A 148 4.36 -2.04 0.17
C ALA A 148 5.41 -2.95 0.82
N THR A 149 6.53 -2.41 1.28
CA THR A 149 7.55 -3.16 2.03
C THR A 149 6.91 -3.90 3.23
N ARG A 150 5.96 -3.29 3.90
CA ARG A 150 5.27 -3.85 5.05
C ARG A 150 4.24 -4.90 4.64
N VAL A 151 3.33 -4.51 3.76
CA VAL A 151 2.17 -5.34 3.36
C VAL A 151 2.61 -6.53 2.51
N VAL A 152 3.45 -6.30 1.50
CA VAL A 152 3.80 -7.33 0.51
C VAL A 152 4.70 -8.41 1.11
N TYR A 153 5.75 -8.04 1.86
CA TYR A 153 6.60 -9.04 2.50
C TYR A 153 5.86 -9.82 3.59
N SER A 154 4.97 -9.14 4.34
CA SER A 154 4.10 -9.85 5.27
C SER A 154 3.25 -10.90 4.56
N LEU A 155 2.61 -10.56 3.44
CA LEU A 155 1.81 -11.49 2.65
C LEU A 155 2.65 -12.62 2.04
N LEU A 156 3.87 -12.33 1.59
CA LEU A 156 4.81 -13.34 1.11
C LEU A 156 5.09 -14.40 2.19
N PHE A 157 5.42 -13.94 3.40
CA PHE A 157 5.73 -14.86 4.50
C PHE A 157 4.48 -15.58 5.03
N ILE A 158 3.30 -14.95 4.98
CA ILE A 158 2.02 -15.66 5.23
C ILE A 158 1.83 -16.77 4.21
N GLY A 159 2.07 -16.52 2.93
CA GLY A 159 2.01 -17.56 1.89
C GLY A 159 2.96 -18.72 2.15
N CYS A 160 4.21 -18.41 2.51
CA CYS A 160 5.21 -19.42 2.89
C CYS A 160 4.77 -20.22 4.13
N ALA A 161 4.27 -19.54 5.16
CA ALA A 161 3.79 -20.18 6.40
C ALA A 161 2.59 -21.10 6.13
N THR A 162 1.58 -20.59 5.41
CA THR A 162 0.36 -21.35 5.10
C THR A 162 0.66 -22.60 4.30
N LEU A 163 1.52 -22.50 3.28
CA LEU A 163 1.92 -23.66 2.48
C LEU A 163 2.78 -24.64 3.30
N SER A 164 3.67 -24.15 4.14
CA SER A 164 4.48 -24.99 5.03
C SER A 164 3.61 -25.76 6.01
N LEU A 165 2.58 -25.12 6.58
CA LEU A 165 1.62 -25.75 7.47
C LEU A 165 0.83 -26.86 6.75
N ASP A 166 0.35 -26.61 5.52
CA ASP A 166 -0.32 -27.64 4.71
C ASP A 166 0.61 -28.84 4.43
N TYR A 167 1.89 -28.59 4.11
CA TYR A 167 2.86 -29.67 3.94
C TYR A 167 3.17 -30.39 5.25
N CYS A 168 3.18 -29.72 6.40
CA CYS A 168 3.36 -30.35 7.70
C CYS A 168 2.30 -31.43 7.94
N TYR A 169 1.02 -31.09 7.74
CA TYR A 169 -0.08 -32.05 7.91
C TYR A 169 -0.06 -33.22 6.91
N LYS A 170 0.40 -33.00 5.68
CA LYS A 170 0.37 -34.00 4.62
C LYS A 170 1.60 -34.90 4.58
N SER A 171 2.73 -34.45 5.11
CA SER A 171 4.00 -35.22 5.07
C SER A 171 4.54 -35.61 6.43
N ASP A 172 3.92 -35.12 7.52
CA ASP A 172 4.33 -35.38 8.93
C ASP A 172 5.82 -35.09 9.21
N LYS A 173 6.40 -34.09 8.50
CA LYS A 173 7.82 -33.74 8.63
C LYS A 173 7.99 -32.48 9.47
N VAL A 174 8.72 -32.60 10.60
CA VAL A 174 9.01 -31.51 11.55
C VAL A 174 9.60 -30.27 10.88
N LYS A 175 10.39 -30.41 9.81
CA LYS A 175 10.96 -29.29 9.07
C LYS A 175 9.91 -28.30 8.59
N PHE A 176 8.73 -28.77 8.18
CA PHE A 176 7.67 -27.88 7.72
C PHE A 176 6.99 -27.15 8.87
N LEU A 177 6.95 -27.75 10.06
CA LEU A 177 6.49 -27.05 11.26
C LEU A 177 7.47 -25.93 11.66
N VAL A 178 8.77 -26.19 11.56
CA VAL A 178 9.80 -25.16 11.79
C VAL A 178 9.68 -24.04 10.76
N MET A 179 9.50 -24.39 9.47
CA MET A 179 9.28 -23.37 8.42
C MET A 179 8.01 -22.54 8.69
N PHE A 180 6.91 -23.18 9.12
CA PHE A 180 5.69 -22.47 9.53
C PHE A 180 5.97 -21.48 10.68
N ALA A 181 6.69 -21.93 11.72
CA ALA A 181 7.03 -21.09 12.85
C ALA A 181 7.90 -19.87 12.40
N VAL A 182 8.95 -20.11 11.63
CA VAL A 182 9.83 -19.03 11.16
C VAL A 182 9.08 -18.04 10.26
N PHE A 183 8.40 -18.52 9.23
CA PHE A 183 7.71 -17.63 8.30
C PHE A 183 6.50 -16.92 8.93
N GLY A 184 5.79 -17.58 9.86
CA GLY A 184 4.73 -16.95 10.62
C GLY A 184 5.25 -15.78 11.46
N MET A 185 6.37 -15.97 12.16
CA MET A 185 7.00 -14.88 12.93
C MET A 185 7.49 -13.75 12.03
N LEU A 186 8.18 -14.06 10.92
CA LEU A 186 8.63 -13.06 9.97
C LEU A 186 7.47 -12.20 9.44
N SER A 187 6.32 -12.82 9.12
CA SER A 187 5.16 -12.07 8.59
C SER A 187 4.67 -11.00 9.55
N VAL A 188 4.56 -11.34 10.83
CA VAL A 188 4.04 -10.42 11.86
C VAL A 188 5.03 -9.31 12.18
N CYS A 189 6.34 -9.60 12.10
CA CYS A 189 7.39 -8.59 12.30
C CYS A 189 7.49 -7.54 11.17
N PHE A 190 6.91 -7.81 9.99
CA PHE A 190 6.81 -6.82 8.92
C PHE A 190 5.61 -5.89 9.06
N TYR A 191 4.44 -6.44 9.39
CA TYR A 191 3.21 -5.67 9.44
C TYR A 191 2.19 -6.27 10.40
N GLU A 192 1.90 -5.54 11.48
CA GLU A 192 0.99 -5.99 12.51
C GLU A 192 -0.44 -6.30 12.01
N PRO A 193 -1.05 -5.51 11.11
CA PRO A 193 -2.39 -5.82 10.62
C PRO A 193 -2.49 -7.16 9.87
N ALA A 194 -1.39 -7.67 9.33
CA ALA A 194 -1.37 -8.95 8.65
C ALA A 194 -1.55 -10.15 9.60
N ILE A 195 -1.43 -9.94 10.93
CA ILE A 195 -1.65 -10.98 11.94
C ILE A 195 -3.04 -11.61 11.80
N VAL A 196 -4.05 -10.82 11.44
CA VAL A 196 -5.42 -11.31 11.26
C VAL A 196 -5.50 -12.32 10.12
N VAL A 197 -4.86 -12.02 8.97
CA VAL A 197 -4.78 -12.94 7.83
C VAL A 197 -4.03 -14.21 8.18
N TYR A 198 -2.91 -14.08 8.91
CA TYR A 198 -2.12 -15.20 9.40
C TYR A 198 -2.94 -16.11 10.32
N ILE A 199 -3.68 -15.55 11.28
CA ILE A 199 -4.56 -16.30 12.20
C ILE A 199 -5.63 -17.05 11.41
N ILE A 200 -6.36 -16.37 10.54
CA ILE A 200 -7.49 -16.93 9.79
C ILE A 200 -7.04 -18.09 8.90
N LEU A 201 -5.95 -17.94 8.15
CA LEU A 201 -5.41 -18.99 7.29
C LEU A 201 -4.89 -20.17 8.12
N THR A 202 -4.21 -19.91 9.23
CA THR A 202 -3.75 -20.97 10.15
C THR A 202 -4.91 -21.78 10.70
N LEU A 203 -5.95 -21.10 11.23
CA LEU A 203 -7.16 -21.77 11.74
C LEU A 203 -7.85 -22.59 10.66
N PHE A 204 -7.95 -22.07 9.44
CA PHE A 204 -8.56 -22.79 8.32
C PHE A 204 -7.80 -24.06 7.96
N ILE A 205 -6.47 -24.01 7.84
CA ILE A 205 -5.65 -25.19 7.52
C ILE A 205 -5.74 -26.22 8.66
N VAL A 206 -5.65 -25.78 9.92
CA VAL A 206 -5.82 -26.67 11.08
C VAL A 206 -7.20 -27.33 11.06
N TRP A 207 -8.27 -26.54 10.89
CA TRP A 207 -9.65 -27.05 10.86
C TRP A 207 -9.87 -28.11 9.78
N ASN A 208 -9.25 -27.95 8.61
CA ASN A 208 -9.39 -28.93 7.52
C ASN A 208 -8.57 -30.21 7.71
N ASN A 209 -7.50 -30.15 8.49
CA ASN A 209 -6.55 -31.27 8.62
C ASN A 209 -6.53 -31.90 10.04
N TYR A 210 -7.27 -31.32 11.00
CA TYR A 210 -7.30 -31.82 12.38
C TYR A 210 -7.83 -33.26 12.49
N LYS A 211 -7.04 -34.14 13.11
CA LYS A 211 -7.40 -35.51 13.40
C LYS A 211 -7.12 -35.88 14.86
N ASN A 212 -6.07 -35.37 15.45
CA ASN A 212 -5.58 -35.73 16.77
C ASN A 212 -5.13 -34.46 17.54
N LYS A 213 -4.99 -34.59 18.90
CA LYS A 213 -4.52 -33.47 19.75
C LYS A 213 -3.15 -32.92 19.34
N LYS A 214 -2.24 -33.73 18.80
CA LYS A 214 -0.93 -33.27 18.32
C LYS A 214 -1.05 -32.25 17.15
N ASP A 215 -2.15 -32.31 16.40
CA ASP A 215 -2.41 -31.43 15.27
C ASP A 215 -2.72 -29.98 15.72
N LEU A 216 -2.87 -29.74 17.03
CA LEU A 216 -3.07 -28.41 17.61
C LEU A 216 -1.76 -27.66 17.89
N LEU A 217 -0.59 -28.29 17.75
CA LEU A 217 0.71 -27.65 17.98
C LEU A 217 0.91 -26.36 17.14
N PRO A 218 0.47 -26.28 15.88
CA PRO A 218 0.53 -25.03 15.12
C PRO A 218 -0.26 -23.87 15.75
N LEU A 219 -1.37 -24.15 16.46
CA LEU A 219 -2.12 -23.11 17.17
C LEU A 219 -1.34 -22.59 18.37
N ALA A 220 -0.61 -23.46 19.09
CA ALA A 220 0.27 -23.03 20.17
C ALA A 220 1.43 -22.16 19.65
N ILE A 221 2.02 -22.51 18.51
CA ILE A 221 3.04 -21.69 17.84
C ILE A 221 2.47 -20.33 17.44
N MET A 222 1.29 -20.31 16.80
CA MET A 222 0.60 -19.07 16.43
C MET A 222 0.31 -18.19 17.67
N ALA A 223 -0.19 -18.78 18.75
CA ALA A 223 -0.44 -18.07 20.00
C ALA A 223 0.86 -17.51 20.60
N ALA A 224 1.98 -18.24 20.52
CA ALA A 224 3.28 -17.74 20.93
C ALA A 224 3.74 -16.55 20.08
N HIS A 225 3.53 -16.54 18.77
CA HIS A 225 3.84 -15.39 17.91
C HIS A 225 3.03 -14.15 18.33
N ILE A 226 1.73 -14.30 18.58
CA ILE A 226 0.86 -13.22 19.05
C ILE A 226 1.34 -12.70 20.39
N ALA A 227 1.68 -13.58 21.34
CA ALA A 227 2.18 -13.21 22.65
C ALA A 227 3.53 -12.45 22.57
N ILE A 228 4.47 -12.94 21.74
CA ILE A 228 5.78 -12.28 21.54
C ILE A 228 5.59 -10.85 20.99
N ILE A 229 4.76 -10.70 19.97
CA ILE A 229 4.48 -9.38 19.40
C ILE A 229 3.74 -8.49 20.40
N GLY A 230 2.74 -9.02 21.09
CA GLY A 230 2.03 -8.28 22.14
C GLY A 230 2.96 -7.78 23.26
N ILE A 231 3.86 -8.63 23.76
CA ILE A 231 4.88 -8.25 24.73
C ILE A 231 5.81 -7.18 24.15
N TYR A 232 6.27 -7.37 22.89
CA TYR A 232 7.11 -6.39 22.21
C TYR A 232 6.44 -5.01 22.13
N TYR A 233 5.14 -4.97 21.80
CA TYR A 233 4.37 -3.71 21.80
C TYR A 233 4.25 -3.08 23.19
N ILE A 234 3.95 -3.88 24.23
CA ILE A 234 3.86 -3.38 25.60
C ILE A 234 5.19 -2.78 26.07
N LEU A 235 6.30 -3.43 25.76
CA LEU A 235 7.64 -2.94 26.12
C LEU A 235 8.04 -1.65 25.41
N ASN A 236 7.47 -1.39 24.24
CA ASN A 236 7.71 -0.19 23.44
C ASN A 236 6.56 0.83 23.49
N SER A 237 5.56 0.65 24.34
CA SER A 237 4.37 1.50 24.42
C SER A 237 4.64 2.96 24.83
N GLY A 238 5.80 3.24 25.43
CA GLY A 238 6.26 4.60 25.71
C GLY A 238 6.92 5.32 24.51
N SER A 239 6.97 4.72 23.32
CA SER A 239 7.42 5.41 22.12
C SER A 239 6.28 6.29 21.58
N GLY A 240 6.55 7.57 21.28
CA GLY A 240 5.54 8.54 20.82
C GLY A 240 4.81 8.12 19.54
N GLU A 241 5.35 7.16 18.77
CA GLU A 241 4.70 6.63 17.57
C GLU A 241 3.49 5.74 17.91
N ILE A 242 3.49 5.04 19.05
CA ILE A 242 2.34 4.26 19.50
C ILE A 242 1.24 5.21 20.01
N GLU A 243 1.63 6.27 20.74
CA GLU A 243 0.70 7.30 21.19
C GLU A 243 0.07 8.06 20.02
N SER A 244 0.84 8.38 18.97
CA SER A 244 0.34 9.09 17.79
C SER A 244 -0.64 8.29 16.92
N ARG A 245 -0.68 6.95 17.07
CA ARG A 245 -1.59 6.07 16.30
C ARG A 245 -2.95 5.86 16.96
N GLY A 246 -3.27 6.64 17.99
CA GLY A 246 -4.47 6.47 18.79
C GLY A 246 -4.37 5.21 19.65
N GLY A 247 -4.32 5.37 20.95
CA GLY A 247 -4.40 4.26 21.90
C GLY A 247 -5.61 3.37 21.63
N PHE A 248 -5.71 2.25 22.32
CA PHE A 248 -6.95 1.48 22.35
C PHE A 248 -8.10 2.39 22.77
N LEU A 249 -9.24 2.25 22.11
CA LEU A 249 -10.49 2.99 22.30
C LEU A 249 -10.63 3.66 23.67
N GLU A 250 -10.42 4.97 23.72
CA GLU A 250 -10.81 5.84 24.83
C GLU A 250 -12.15 6.54 24.57
N THR A 251 -12.69 6.41 23.35
CA THR A 251 -13.94 7.05 22.89
C THR A 251 -15.14 6.13 23.02
N ASP A 252 -16.35 6.69 22.92
CA ASP A 252 -17.60 5.92 22.87
C ASP A 252 -17.55 4.90 21.73
N ILE A 253 -17.60 3.61 22.08
CA ILE A 253 -17.51 2.48 21.14
C ILE A 253 -18.59 2.59 20.04
N LEU A 254 -19.76 3.10 20.35
CA LEU A 254 -20.87 3.22 19.39
C LEU A 254 -20.58 4.32 18.36
N GLU A 255 -20.10 5.47 18.81
CA GLU A 255 -19.74 6.59 17.94
C GLU A 255 -18.57 6.21 17.01
N HIS A 256 -17.51 5.61 17.56
CA HIS A 256 -16.38 5.11 16.79
C HIS A 256 -16.82 4.05 15.77
N THR A 257 -17.66 3.08 16.16
CA THR A 257 -18.16 2.05 15.24
C THR A 257 -18.99 2.65 14.11
N ALA A 258 -19.81 3.66 14.39
CA ALA A 258 -20.60 4.36 13.38
C ALA A 258 -19.67 5.10 12.38
N LEU A 259 -18.67 5.82 12.88
CA LEU A 259 -17.69 6.54 12.08
C LEU A 259 -16.90 5.59 11.16
N VAL A 260 -16.33 4.51 11.72
CA VAL A 260 -15.58 3.50 10.94
C VAL A 260 -16.45 2.82 9.91
N THR A 261 -17.73 2.58 10.22
CA THR A 261 -18.69 1.99 9.28
C THR A 261 -18.97 2.95 8.11
N ASP A 262 -19.15 4.24 8.38
CA ASP A 262 -19.38 5.25 7.35
C ASP A 262 -18.14 5.42 6.44
N TYR A 263 -16.95 5.52 7.03
CA TYR A 263 -15.70 5.52 6.26
C TYR A 263 -15.55 4.27 5.40
N THR A 264 -15.79 3.08 5.96
CA THR A 264 -15.72 1.82 5.21
C THR A 264 -16.69 1.83 4.03
N LYS A 265 -17.94 2.27 4.25
CA LYS A 265 -18.94 2.43 3.19
C LYS A 265 -18.42 3.37 2.09
N ASN A 266 -17.92 4.55 2.46
CA ASN A 266 -17.41 5.54 1.51
C ASN A 266 -16.23 4.98 0.68
N ILE A 267 -15.33 4.18 1.27
CA ILE A 267 -14.24 3.51 0.54
C ILE A 267 -14.79 2.55 -0.51
N PHE A 268 -15.77 1.72 -0.16
CA PHE A 268 -16.33 0.73 -1.09
C PHE A 268 -17.29 1.32 -2.14
N THR A 269 -17.79 2.53 -1.93
CA THR A 269 -18.69 3.22 -2.87
C THR A 269 -17.98 4.34 -3.61
N ASP A 270 -17.94 5.52 -3.00
CA ASP A 270 -17.57 6.76 -3.67
C ASP A 270 -16.09 6.79 -4.06
N PHE A 271 -15.23 6.37 -3.15
CA PHE A 271 -13.80 6.37 -3.39
C PHE A 271 -13.38 5.34 -4.44
N THR A 272 -13.87 4.10 -4.33
CA THR A 272 -13.61 3.07 -5.34
C THR A 272 -14.11 3.50 -6.71
N ASN A 273 -15.32 4.07 -6.78
CA ASN A 273 -15.87 4.58 -8.04
C ASN A 273 -15.02 5.72 -8.63
N SER A 274 -14.54 6.62 -7.79
CA SER A 274 -13.66 7.73 -8.20
C SER A 274 -12.33 7.21 -8.74
N ILE A 275 -11.68 6.26 -8.07
CA ILE A 275 -10.45 5.62 -8.58
C ILE A 275 -10.69 4.99 -9.93
N PHE A 276 -11.77 4.21 -10.08
CA PHE A 276 -12.06 3.56 -11.35
C PHE A 276 -12.32 4.57 -12.45
N LYS A 277 -13.14 5.60 -12.22
CA LYS A 277 -13.43 6.62 -13.22
C LYS A 277 -12.19 7.39 -13.63
N ASN A 278 -11.49 7.99 -12.67
CA ASN A 278 -10.35 8.86 -12.96
C ASN A 278 -9.13 8.07 -13.45
N GLY A 279 -8.79 6.96 -12.78
CA GLY A 279 -7.68 6.10 -13.16
C GLY A 279 -7.87 5.46 -14.52
N TYR A 280 -9.10 5.00 -14.85
CA TYR A 280 -9.40 4.42 -16.16
C TYR A 280 -9.28 5.44 -17.29
N ASP A 281 -9.85 6.64 -17.14
CA ASP A 281 -9.78 7.70 -18.15
C ASP A 281 -8.33 8.12 -18.43
N LYS A 282 -7.51 8.28 -17.39
CA LYS A 282 -6.08 8.56 -17.53
C LYS A 282 -5.31 7.40 -18.14
N GLY A 283 -5.57 6.19 -17.65
CA GLY A 283 -4.93 4.98 -18.15
C GLY A 283 -5.19 4.77 -19.63
N ILE A 284 -6.41 4.97 -20.09
CA ILE A 284 -6.77 4.93 -21.53
C ILE A 284 -5.94 5.96 -22.32
N ILE A 285 -5.86 7.20 -21.85
CA ILE A 285 -5.06 8.23 -22.53
C ILE A 285 -3.59 7.82 -22.63
N ILE A 286 -3.01 7.27 -21.57
CA ILE A 286 -1.60 6.81 -21.56
C ILE A 286 -1.38 5.63 -22.50
N VAL A 287 -2.31 4.69 -22.52
CA VAL A 287 -2.20 3.45 -23.31
C VAL A 287 -2.43 3.74 -24.81
N PHE A 288 -3.39 4.59 -25.15
CA PHE A 288 -3.69 5.00 -26.54
C PHE A 288 -2.82 6.15 -27.03
N GLY A 289 -2.24 6.94 -26.18
CA GLY A 289 -1.41 8.10 -26.57
C GLY A 289 -0.20 7.70 -27.41
N GLY A 290 0.05 8.42 -28.52
CA GLY A 290 1.26 8.31 -29.32
C GLY A 290 1.38 7.08 -30.21
N HIS A 291 0.35 6.70 -30.98
CA HIS A 291 0.37 5.61 -31.98
C HIS A 291 0.73 4.21 -31.42
N LYS A 292 0.48 3.95 -30.16
CA LYS A 292 0.96 2.73 -29.48
C LYS A 292 -0.13 1.67 -29.33
N PHE A 293 -0.79 1.29 -30.42
CA PHE A 293 -1.71 0.14 -30.49
C PHE A 293 -1.09 -1.13 -29.89
N ILE A 294 0.24 -1.26 -29.92
CA ILE A 294 0.96 -2.39 -29.34
C ILE A 294 0.74 -2.52 -27.82
N LYS A 295 0.69 -1.40 -27.08
CA LYS A 295 0.49 -1.45 -25.61
C LYS A 295 -0.86 -2.05 -25.27
N ILE A 296 -1.91 -1.57 -25.92
CA ILE A 296 -3.28 -2.08 -25.69
C ILE A 296 -3.41 -3.55 -26.09
N LEU A 297 -2.80 -3.91 -27.23
CA LEU A 297 -2.79 -5.30 -27.70
C LEU A 297 -2.11 -6.23 -26.69
N LEU A 298 -0.97 -5.82 -26.12
CA LEU A 298 -0.28 -6.59 -25.09
C LEU A 298 -1.11 -6.77 -23.83
N ILE A 299 -1.72 -5.68 -23.33
CA ILE A 299 -2.63 -5.77 -22.15
C ILE A 299 -3.80 -6.70 -22.46
N ALA A 300 -4.44 -6.58 -23.63
CA ALA A 300 -5.56 -7.42 -24.02
C ALA A 300 -5.15 -8.90 -24.14
N ILE A 301 -4.02 -9.19 -24.79
CA ILE A 301 -3.51 -10.57 -24.95
C ILE A 301 -3.24 -11.20 -23.60
N PHE A 302 -2.50 -10.53 -22.70
CA PHE A 302 -2.20 -11.09 -21.38
C PHE A 302 -3.41 -11.21 -20.49
N SER A 303 -4.38 -10.29 -20.60
CA SER A 303 -5.69 -10.40 -19.91
C SER A 303 -6.49 -11.61 -20.39
N ILE A 304 -6.53 -11.87 -21.71
CA ILE A 304 -7.17 -13.05 -22.29
C ILE A 304 -6.45 -14.33 -21.82
N ILE A 305 -5.12 -14.36 -21.87
CA ILE A 305 -4.34 -15.52 -21.40
C ILE A 305 -4.63 -15.77 -19.92
N PHE A 306 -4.59 -14.74 -19.07
CA PHE A 306 -4.91 -14.85 -17.65
C PHE A 306 -6.33 -15.38 -17.43
N GLY A 307 -7.35 -14.80 -18.06
CA GLY A 307 -8.75 -15.21 -17.91
C GLY A 307 -9.00 -16.64 -18.39
N VAL A 308 -8.50 -17.01 -19.58
CA VAL A 308 -8.66 -18.36 -20.15
C VAL A 308 -7.95 -19.41 -19.29
N PHE A 309 -6.69 -19.20 -18.90
CA PHE A 309 -5.98 -20.18 -18.09
C PHE A 309 -6.50 -20.26 -16.65
N SER A 310 -7.01 -19.16 -16.08
CA SER A 310 -7.76 -19.22 -14.82
C SER A 310 -8.98 -20.12 -14.92
N ALA A 311 -9.74 -20.00 -16.01
CA ALA A 311 -10.91 -20.84 -16.27
C ALA A 311 -10.55 -22.33 -16.46
N VAL A 312 -9.46 -22.61 -17.17
CA VAL A 312 -8.94 -23.99 -17.32
C VAL A 312 -8.54 -24.60 -15.98
N CYS A 313 -8.00 -23.78 -15.06
CA CYS A 313 -7.63 -24.23 -13.73
C CYS A 313 -8.82 -24.63 -12.84
N ILE A 314 -10.07 -24.24 -13.19
CA ILE A 314 -11.25 -24.62 -12.42
C ILE A 314 -11.48 -26.11 -12.51
N LYS A 315 -11.42 -26.80 -11.35
CA LYS A 315 -11.69 -28.24 -11.25
C LYS A 315 -13.13 -28.48 -10.85
N LYS A 316 -13.74 -29.55 -11.39
CA LYS A 316 -15.06 -30.00 -10.96
C LYS A 316 -15.00 -30.45 -9.49
N ARG A 317 -15.73 -29.80 -8.61
CA ARG A 317 -15.87 -30.16 -7.20
C ARG A 317 -17.22 -29.71 -6.64
N LYS A 318 -17.52 -30.17 -5.45
CA LYS A 318 -18.69 -29.68 -4.70
C LYS A 318 -18.37 -28.35 -4.01
N PHE A 319 -19.36 -27.49 -3.90
CA PHE A 319 -19.32 -26.26 -3.11
C PHE A 319 -18.93 -26.55 -1.66
N SER A 320 -18.11 -25.68 -1.07
CA SER A 320 -17.59 -25.84 0.28
C SER A 320 -17.96 -24.66 1.17
N TRP A 321 -18.88 -24.86 2.09
CA TRP A 321 -19.21 -23.86 3.10
C TRP A 321 -18.00 -23.40 3.92
N LYS A 322 -17.02 -24.27 4.13
CA LYS A 322 -15.79 -23.93 4.86
C LYS A 322 -14.97 -22.88 4.13
N ILE A 323 -14.91 -22.96 2.81
CA ILE A 323 -14.17 -21.97 1.99
C ILE A 323 -14.95 -20.68 1.86
N LEU A 324 -16.26 -20.74 1.70
CA LEU A 324 -17.10 -19.54 1.74
C LEU A 324 -16.94 -18.81 3.08
N ALA A 325 -17.03 -19.55 4.19
CA ALA A 325 -16.82 -19.02 5.52
C ALA A 325 -15.40 -18.42 5.68
N LEU A 326 -14.36 -19.08 5.14
CA LEU A 326 -13.01 -18.51 5.10
C LEU A 326 -12.99 -17.15 4.43
N GLY A 327 -13.61 -17.00 3.24
CA GLY A 327 -13.64 -15.73 2.52
C GLY A 327 -14.40 -14.64 3.28
N ILE A 328 -15.54 -14.98 3.88
CA ILE A 328 -16.35 -14.04 4.70
C ILE A 328 -15.57 -13.61 5.95
N VAL A 329 -14.97 -14.55 6.68
CA VAL A 329 -14.18 -14.24 7.89
C VAL A 329 -12.93 -13.44 7.51
N MET A 330 -12.31 -13.72 6.37
CA MET A 330 -11.18 -12.94 5.87
C MET A 330 -11.56 -11.50 5.52
N PHE A 331 -12.72 -11.30 4.91
CA PHE A 331 -13.24 -9.96 4.60
C PHE A 331 -13.46 -9.12 5.87
N PHE A 332 -14.24 -9.64 6.81
CA PHE A 332 -14.50 -8.92 8.07
C PHE A 332 -13.25 -8.84 8.95
N GLY A 333 -12.42 -9.88 8.97
CA GLY A 333 -11.14 -9.88 9.67
C GLY A 333 -10.18 -8.81 9.14
N GLY A 334 -10.11 -8.64 7.81
CA GLY A 334 -9.31 -7.58 7.20
C GLY A 334 -9.75 -6.16 7.57
N LEU A 335 -11.02 -5.97 7.93
CA LEU A 335 -11.56 -4.69 8.40
C LEU A 335 -11.51 -4.55 9.93
N SER A 336 -11.42 -5.65 10.68
CA SER A 336 -11.64 -5.68 12.14
C SER A 336 -10.71 -4.76 12.93
N LEU A 337 -9.46 -4.59 12.47
CA LEU A 337 -8.50 -3.74 13.16
C LEU A 337 -8.92 -2.26 13.16
N ASN A 338 -9.61 -1.81 12.11
CA ASN A 338 -10.12 -0.44 12.06
C ASN A 338 -11.18 -0.16 13.14
N TYR A 339 -11.90 -1.20 13.59
CA TYR A 339 -12.91 -1.11 14.65
C TYR A 339 -12.33 -1.23 16.07
N ILE A 340 -11.10 -1.73 16.19
CA ILE A 340 -10.44 -1.95 17.48
C ILE A 340 -9.47 -0.81 17.81
N LEU A 341 -8.86 -0.21 16.80
CA LEU A 341 -7.94 0.91 16.96
C LEU A 341 -8.74 2.22 16.99
N GLY A 342 -8.44 3.08 17.95
CA GLY A 342 -9.10 4.38 18.13
C GLY A 342 -8.75 5.43 17.07
N SER A 343 -8.29 5.02 15.88
CA SER A 343 -7.98 5.95 14.80
C SER A 343 -9.23 6.34 14.02
N ASP A 344 -9.50 7.62 13.92
CA ASP A 344 -10.57 8.19 13.09
C ASP A 344 -10.31 8.05 11.58
N ARG A 345 -9.19 7.46 11.21
CA ARG A 345 -8.73 7.40 9.82
C ARG A 345 -8.47 5.97 9.38
N ILE A 346 -9.08 5.56 8.26
CA ILE A 346 -8.89 4.24 7.67
C ILE A 346 -8.06 4.40 6.39
N PRO A 347 -6.74 4.17 6.43
CA PRO A 347 -5.93 4.18 5.21
C PRO A 347 -6.27 2.97 4.32
N LEU A 348 -6.23 3.14 3.01
CA LEU A 348 -6.60 2.08 2.05
C LEU A 348 -5.75 0.82 2.18
N ARG A 349 -4.49 0.96 2.60
CA ARG A 349 -3.59 -0.18 2.87
C ARG A 349 -4.11 -1.16 3.91
N LEU A 350 -4.95 -0.71 4.85
CA LEU A 350 -5.61 -1.61 5.82
C LEU A 350 -6.78 -2.36 5.20
N VAL A 351 -7.52 -1.72 4.28
CA VAL A 351 -8.65 -2.36 3.58
C VAL A 351 -8.17 -3.42 2.58
N PHE A 352 -6.90 -3.37 2.16
CA PHE A 352 -6.31 -4.33 1.23
C PHE A 352 -6.55 -5.80 1.64
N PHE A 353 -6.45 -6.11 2.94
CA PHE A 353 -6.65 -7.47 3.42
C PHE A 353 -8.11 -7.97 3.29
N ALA A 354 -9.09 -7.07 3.24
CA ALA A 354 -10.48 -7.44 2.99
C ALA A 354 -10.69 -7.94 1.55
N TYR A 355 -9.94 -7.43 0.58
CA TYR A 355 -10.04 -7.88 -0.82
C TYR A 355 -9.60 -9.34 -1.01
N LEU A 356 -8.71 -9.86 -0.16
CA LEU A 356 -8.38 -11.28 -0.15
C LEU A 356 -9.64 -12.14 0.11
N GLY A 357 -10.45 -11.71 1.08
CA GLY A 357 -11.72 -12.37 1.40
C GLY A 357 -12.73 -12.32 0.26
N ILE A 358 -12.90 -11.14 -0.36
CA ILE A 358 -13.80 -10.96 -1.51
C ILE A 358 -13.40 -11.91 -2.66
N GLY A 359 -12.12 -11.99 -2.98
CA GLY A 359 -11.62 -12.88 -4.03
C GLY A 359 -11.94 -14.35 -3.75
N ILE A 360 -11.76 -14.81 -2.51
CA ILE A 360 -12.12 -16.19 -2.10
C ILE A 360 -13.62 -16.44 -2.22
N VAL A 361 -14.46 -15.48 -1.79
CA VAL A 361 -15.92 -15.59 -1.88
C VAL A 361 -16.36 -15.72 -3.35
N ILE A 362 -15.88 -14.86 -4.24
CA ILE A 362 -16.24 -14.91 -5.66
C ILE A 362 -15.80 -16.22 -6.30
N ASP A 363 -14.56 -16.64 -6.05
CA ASP A 363 -14.02 -17.90 -6.57
C ASP A 363 -14.82 -19.12 -6.08
N GLU A 364 -15.37 -19.09 -4.86
CA GLU A 364 -16.20 -20.17 -4.34
C GLU A 364 -17.63 -20.14 -4.88
N LEU A 365 -18.24 -18.97 -5.03
CA LEU A 365 -19.60 -18.83 -5.56
C LEU A 365 -19.69 -19.30 -7.03
N ILE A 366 -18.65 -19.12 -7.82
CA ILE A 366 -18.62 -19.60 -9.22
C ILE A 366 -18.75 -21.11 -9.31
N VAL A 367 -18.34 -21.86 -8.29
CA VAL A 367 -18.45 -23.32 -8.25
C VAL A 367 -19.90 -23.82 -8.17
N LEU A 368 -20.83 -22.98 -7.75
CA LEU A 368 -22.28 -23.30 -7.76
C LEU A 368 -22.85 -23.51 -9.17
N LEU A 369 -22.18 -22.96 -10.17
CA LEU A 369 -22.61 -23.04 -11.57
C LEU A 369 -22.12 -24.35 -12.24
N PRO A 370 -22.78 -24.83 -13.30
CA PRO A 370 -22.26 -25.93 -14.11
C PRO A 370 -20.85 -25.64 -14.62
N LEU A 371 -19.95 -26.64 -14.59
CA LEU A 371 -18.52 -26.47 -14.87
C LEU A 371 -18.22 -25.74 -16.18
N SER A 372 -18.93 -26.05 -17.25
CA SER A 372 -18.76 -25.38 -18.55
C SER A 372 -19.12 -23.89 -18.47
N PHE A 373 -20.24 -23.57 -17.82
CA PHE A 373 -20.69 -22.20 -17.63
C PHE A 373 -19.76 -21.43 -16.68
N SER A 374 -19.34 -22.05 -15.56
CA SER A 374 -18.34 -21.46 -14.63
C SER A 374 -17.05 -21.07 -15.36
N ARG A 375 -16.55 -21.96 -16.24
CA ARG A 375 -15.32 -21.68 -17.01
C ARG A 375 -15.50 -20.52 -17.98
N ILE A 376 -16.59 -20.49 -18.73
CA ILE A 376 -16.86 -19.40 -19.68
C ILE A 376 -17.01 -18.08 -18.92
N LEU A 377 -17.84 -18.04 -17.89
CA LEU A 377 -18.07 -16.85 -17.09
C LEU A 377 -16.78 -16.35 -16.44
N CYS A 378 -15.98 -17.26 -15.86
CA CYS A 378 -14.69 -16.94 -15.24
C CYS A 378 -13.70 -16.38 -16.29
N ALA A 379 -13.61 -17.01 -17.48
CA ALA A 379 -12.74 -16.51 -18.54
C ALA A 379 -13.11 -15.08 -18.96
N VAL A 380 -14.40 -14.81 -19.17
CA VAL A 380 -14.86 -13.48 -19.59
C VAL A 380 -14.66 -12.45 -18.48
N LEU A 381 -15.16 -12.72 -17.28
CA LEU A 381 -15.08 -11.77 -16.17
C LEU A 381 -13.63 -11.46 -15.80
N LEU A 382 -12.75 -12.47 -15.70
CA LEU A 382 -11.34 -12.23 -15.36
C LEU A 382 -10.57 -11.54 -16.48
N THR A 383 -10.90 -11.80 -17.75
CA THR A 383 -10.31 -11.05 -18.86
C THR A 383 -10.67 -9.57 -18.78
N VAL A 384 -11.96 -9.26 -18.60
CA VAL A 384 -12.46 -7.89 -18.50
C VAL A 384 -11.89 -7.20 -17.24
N SER A 385 -11.93 -7.87 -16.08
CA SER A 385 -11.40 -7.32 -14.84
C SER A 385 -9.89 -7.07 -14.92
N ALA A 386 -9.12 -8.04 -15.41
CA ALA A 386 -7.67 -7.89 -15.53
C ALA A 386 -7.28 -6.76 -16.49
N PHE A 387 -7.99 -6.63 -17.61
CA PHE A 387 -7.81 -5.51 -18.55
C PHE A 387 -8.13 -4.18 -17.87
N SER A 388 -9.33 -4.05 -17.30
CA SER A 388 -9.80 -2.80 -16.68
C SER A 388 -8.91 -2.40 -15.49
N PHE A 389 -8.58 -3.35 -14.61
CA PHE A 389 -7.71 -3.08 -13.45
C PHE A 389 -6.30 -2.67 -13.85
N THR A 390 -5.74 -3.31 -14.90
CA THR A 390 -4.42 -2.93 -15.41
C THR A 390 -4.45 -1.50 -15.96
N VAL A 391 -5.45 -1.16 -16.78
CA VAL A 391 -5.58 0.18 -17.37
C VAL A 391 -5.81 1.24 -16.28
N THR A 392 -6.73 0.99 -15.34
CA THR A 392 -6.99 1.89 -14.21
C THR A 392 -5.75 2.09 -13.37
N GLY A 393 -5.04 1.00 -13.06
CA GLY A 393 -3.81 1.07 -12.26
C GLY A 393 -2.68 1.83 -12.96
N ILE A 394 -2.56 1.79 -14.28
CA ILE A 394 -1.62 2.63 -15.04
C ILE A 394 -1.92 4.11 -14.81
N GLY A 395 -3.20 4.49 -14.79
CA GLY A 395 -3.62 5.86 -14.48
C GLY A 395 -3.25 6.29 -13.07
N GLU A 396 -3.55 5.46 -12.07
CA GLU A 396 -3.19 5.71 -10.68
C GLU A 396 -1.67 5.81 -10.47
N VAL A 397 -0.89 4.87 -11.03
CA VAL A 397 0.58 4.91 -11.00
C VAL A 397 1.12 6.19 -11.64
N SER A 398 0.51 6.66 -12.73
CA SER A 398 0.88 7.95 -13.35
C SER A 398 0.67 9.12 -12.39
N ASP A 399 -0.34 9.07 -11.52
CA ASP A 399 -0.57 10.13 -10.54
C ASP A 399 0.46 10.13 -9.42
N TYR A 400 0.87 8.95 -8.93
CA TYR A 400 2.02 8.85 -8.02
C TYR A 400 3.27 9.48 -8.62
N GLN A 401 3.58 9.17 -9.88
CA GLN A 401 4.76 9.72 -10.56
C GLN A 401 4.68 11.23 -10.77
N LYS A 402 3.51 11.75 -11.16
CA LYS A 402 3.29 13.20 -11.32
C LYS A 402 3.39 13.93 -9.99
N THR A 403 2.86 13.35 -8.91
CA THR A 403 2.98 13.91 -7.56
C THR A 403 4.44 14.05 -7.16
N SER A 404 5.26 13.03 -7.40
CA SER A 404 6.70 13.11 -7.18
C SER A 404 7.38 14.24 -7.99
N ASP A 405 7.00 14.41 -9.26
CA ASP A 405 7.56 15.49 -10.10
C ASP A 405 7.16 16.88 -9.57
N ILE A 406 5.93 17.03 -9.08
CA ILE A 406 5.46 18.26 -8.44
C ILE A 406 6.22 18.51 -7.14
N ASP A 407 6.41 17.50 -6.31
CA ASP A 407 7.17 17.58 -5.05
C ASP A 407 8.59 18.10 -5.28
N VAL A 408 9.29 17.53 -6.26
CA VAL A 408 10.64 17.95 -6.64
C VAL A 408 10.64 19.39 -7.17
N ALA A 409 9.66 19.76 -8.01
CA ALA A 409 9.58 21.10 -8.57
C ALA A 409 9.32 22.17 -7.50
N LEU A 410 8.37 21.95 -6.59
CA LEU A 410 8.05 22.86 -5.49
C LEU A 410 9.24 23.01 -4.54
N THR A 411 9.85 21.90 -4.15
CA THR A 411 11.00 21.90 -3.25
C THR A 411 12.20 22.60 -3.89
N SER A 412 12.44 22.40 -5.18
CA SER A 412 13.52 23.09 -5.91
C SER A 412 13.29 24.61 -6.01
N GLN A 413 12.05 25.06 -6.21
CA GLN A 413 11.71 26.48 -6.18
C GLN A 413 11.99 27.09 -4.80
N LEU A 414 11.57 26.40 -3.72
CA LEU A 414 11.83 26.83 -2.35
C LEU A 414 13.33 26.98 -2.06
N ILE A 415 14.14 26.00 -2.50
CA ILE A 415 15.60 26.02 -2.35
C ILE A 415 16.23 27.21 -3.11
N ASN A 416 15.68 27.57 -4.27
CA ASN A 416 16.19 28.69 -5.06
C ASN A 416 15.82 30.07 -4.48
N LEU A 417 14.69 30.16 -3.78
CA LEU A 417 14.25 31.38 -3.11
C LEU A 417 14.99 31.62 -1.80
N ASP A 418 15.32 30.55 -1.12
CA ASP A 418 16.06 30.59 0.12
C ASP A 418 17.56 30.47 -0.19
N THR A 419 18.38 31.37 0.34
CA THR A 419 19.82 31.26 0.11
C THR A 419 20.33 29.96 0.73
N LYS A 420 21.34 29.37 0.11
CA LYS A 420 21.94 28.10 0.56
C LYS A 420 22.36 28.14 2.05
N GLU A 421 22.69 29.33 2.54
CA GLU A 421 23.05 29.60 3.94
C GLU A 421 21.85 29.49 4.88
N ASN A 422 20.66 29.91 4.46
CA ASN A 422 19.45 29.79 5.27
C ASN A 422 18.95 28.35 5.37
N ILE A 423 19.04 27.57 4.30
CA ILE A 423 18.57 26.18 4.25
C ILE A 423 19.42 25.26 5.17
N THR A 424 20.70 25.60 5.35
CA THR A 424 21.61 24.86 6.24
C THR A 424 21.60 25.35 7.68
N ASN A 425 20.90 26.45 7.98
CA ASN A 425 20.80 26.99 9.32
C ASN A 425 19.70 26.26 10.11
N THR A 426 20.09 25.32 10.96
CA THR A 426 19.17 24.49 11.76
C THR A 426 18.35 25.27 12.80
N ASP A 427 18.70 26.55 13.06
CA ASP A 427 18.00 27.39 14.03
C ASP A 427 16.79 28.12 13.41
N LYS A 428 16.59 28.02 12.07
CA LYS A 428 15.47 28.63 11.37
C LYS A 428 14.46 27.59 10.92
N ASN A 429 13.19 27.88 11.11
CA ASN A 429 12.09 27.10 10.53
C ASN A 429 11.60 27.76 9.23
N VAL A 430 11.17 26.95 8.27
CA VAL A 430 10.59 27.37 7.02
C VAL A 430 9.12 26.96 6.99
N TYR A 431 8.24 27.90 6.74
CA TYR A 431 6.80 27.70 6.74
C TYR A 431 6.23 27.91 5.35
N VAL A 432 5.46 26.93 4.89
CA VAL A 432 4.91 26.91 3.54
C VAL A 432 3.39 26.80 3.61
N PHE A 433 2.70 27.87 3.25
CA PHE A 433 1.25 27.88 3.12
C PHE A 433 0.85 27.34 1.77
N SER A 434 -0.21 26.55 1.72
CA SER A 434 -0.73 26.01 0.47
C SER A 434 -2.25 25.90 0.49
N GLY A 435 -2.90 26.41 -0.55
CA GLY A 435 -4.29 26.07 -0.82
C GLY A 435 -4.44 24.59 -1.15
N GLN A 436 -5.65 24.02 -1.00
CA GLN A 436 -5.93 22.61 -1.26
C GLN A 436 -5.70 22.17 -2.72
N HIS A 437 -5.63 23.11 -3.67
CA HIS A 437 -6.00 22.83 -5.06
C HIS A 437 -4.85 22.58 -6.06
N TYR A 438 -3.59 22.71 -5.70
CA TYR A 438 -2.52 22.58 -6.71
C TYR A 438 -2.18 21.15 -7.13
N TYR A 439 -2.70 20.15 -6.43
CA TYR A 439 -2.72 18.76 -6.89
C TYR A 439 -4.00 18.37 -7.67
N ASP A 440 -5.01 19.24 -7.75
CA ASP A 440 -6.31 18.93 -8.39
C ASP A 440 -6.19 18.61 -9.88
N GLU A 441 -5.17 19.12 -10.57
CA GLU A 441 -4.92 18.76 -11.97
C GLU A 441 -4.52 17.29 -12.17
N THR A 442 -3.97 16.63 -11.14
CA THR A 442 -3.73 15.21 -11.20
C THR A 442 -5.03 14.43 -11.09
N LYS A 443 -6.14 15.09 -10.68
CA LYS A 443 -7.42 14.48 -10.33
C LYS A 443 -7.25 13.29 -9.39
N CYS A 444 -6.16 13.30 -8.62
CA CYS A 444 -5.96 12.33 -7.57
C CYS A 444 -7.14 12.43 -6.62
N VAL A 445 -7.75 11.30 -6.35
CA VAL A 445 -8.71 11.24 -5.28
C VAL A 445 -7.91 11.26 -3.99
N SER A 446 -7.81 12.45 -3.39
CA SER A 446 -7.18 12.59 -2.09
C SER A 446 -8.06 11.89 -1.05
N TRP A 447 -7.57 10.82 -0.49
CA TRP A 447 -8.15 10.15 0.66
C TRP A 447 -7.04 9.88 1.66
N LEU A 448 -6.97 10.67 2.71
CA LEU A 448 -5.94 10.54 3.74
C LEU A 448 -4.52 10.56 3.14
N ASP A 449 -3.85 9.40 3.18
CA ASP A 449 -2.49 9.20 2.67
C ASP A 449 -2.46 8.72 1.20
N HIS A 450 -3.62 8.63 0.53
CA HIS A 450 -3.64 8.20 -0.87
C HIS A 450 -3.21 9.34 -1.78
N ILE A 451 -2.03 9.20 -2.37
CA ILE A 451 -1.38 10.18 -3.27
C ILE A 451 -1.34 11.59 -2.66
N ARG A 452 -0.69 11.70 -1.50
CA ARG A 452 -0.42 12.97 -0.84
C ARG A 452 0.92 13.54 -1.33
N GLY A 453 0.97 14.85 -1.60
CA GLY A 453 2.24 15.52 -1.88
C GLY A 453 2.96 15.99 -0.62
N VAL A 454 4.20 16.49 -0.82
CA VAL A 454 5.08 16.98 0.29
C VAL A 454 4.43 18.08 1.12
N SER A 455 3.56 18.89 0.55
CA SER A 455 2.84 19.93 1.30
C SER A 455 1.87 19.41 2.34
N GLY A 456 1.52 18.14 2.30
CA GLY A 456 0.64 17.52 3.29
C GLY A 456 1.37 17.01 4.55
N ASN A 457 2.71 16.99 4.58
CA ASN A 457 3.47 16.49 5.72
C ASN A 457 4.85 17.12 5.81
N TYR A 458 5.19 17.63 7.01
CA TYR A 458 6.49 18.28 7.26
C TYR A 458 7.68 17.33 7.04
N ALA A 459 7.53 16.07 7.41
CA ALA A 459 8.59 15.08 7.30
C ALA A 459 8.93 14.79 5.83
N ASP A 460 7.91 14.68 4.99
CA ASP A 460 8.05 14.41 3.55
C ASP A 460 8.71 15.59 2.84
N PHE A 461 8.27 16.82 3.16
CA PHE A 461 8.85 18.05 2.59
C PHE A 461 10.32 18.21 3.00
N THR A 462 10.61 18.05 4.30
CA THR A 462 11.98 18.11 4.82
C THR A 462 12.85 17.02 4.19
N GLY A 463 12.34 15.79 4.04
CA GLY A 463 13.05 14.68 3.38
C GLY A 463 13.37 14.98 1.92
N CYS A 464 12.41 15.52 1.15
CA CYS A 464 12.62 15.92 -0.23
C CYS A 464 13.68 17.04 -0.34
N MET A 465 13.62 18.06 0.55
CA MET A 465 14.61 19.14 0.61
C MET A 465 16.02 18.60 0.89
N ARG A 466 16.17 17.72 1.87
CA ARG A 466 17.45 17.09 2.21
C ARG A 466 18.02 16.27 1.06
N HIS A 467 17.14 15.57 0.34
CA HIS A 467 17.54 14.83 -0.84
C HIS A 467 18.10 15.75 -1.94
N ILE A 468 17.38 16.82 -2.29
CA ILE A 468 17.76 17.72 -3.38
C ILE A 468 19.02 18.52 -3.02
N THR A 469 19.14 19.02 -1.80
CA THR A 469 20.31 19.80 -1.35
C THR A 469 21.54 18.95 -1.09
N GLY A 470 21.38 17.67 -0.84
CA GLY A 470 22.47 16.81 -0.38
C GLY A 470 22.89 17.06 1.08
N VAL A 471 22.17 17.89 1.84
CA VAL A 471 22.50 18.30 3.21
C VAL A 471 21.63 17.53 4.20
N ALA A 472 22.24 16.82 5.16
CA ALA A 472 21.52 16.01 6.14
C ALA A 472 20.78 16.86 7.19
N ASN A 473 21.36 18.01 7.57
CA ASN A 473 20.80 18.91 8.57
C ASN A 473 20.25 20.16 7.89
N THR A 474 19.12 20.03 7.20
CA THR A 474 18.37 21.18 6.71
C THR A 474 17.37 21.64 7.76
N ASN A 475 16.89 22.89 7.60
CA ASN A 475 15.75 23.40 8.36
C ASN A 475 14.54 22.49 8.20
N ASN A 476 13.71 22.40 9.23
CA ASN A 476 12.42 21.76 9.11
C ASN A 476 11.51 22.64 8.25
N VAL A 477 10.88 22.03 7.26
CA VAL A 477 9.86 22.66 6.45
C VAL A 477 8.50 22.27 7.00
N MET A 478 7.74 23.25 7.43
CA MET A 478 6.42 23.06 8.03
C MET A 478 5.34 23.51 7.05
N PRO A 479 4.67 22.58 6.38
CA PRO A 479 3.55 22.92 5.51
C PRO A 479 2.29 23.24 6.33
N PHE A 480 1.55 24.22 5.85
CA PHE A 480 0.22 24.61 6.32
C PHE A 480 -0.76 24.47 5.18
N THR A 481 -1.58 23.46 5.21
CA THR A 481 -2.65 23.28 4.23
C THR A 481 -3.92 23.97 4.70
N TYR A 482 -4.73 24.44 3.77
CA TYR A 482 -6.01 25.08 4.05
C TYR A 482 -6.86 24.24 5.03
N GLY A 483 -7.30 24.87 6.10
CA GLY A 483 -8.10 24.25 7.14
C GLY A 483 -7.33 23.50 8.22
N ASP A 484 -6.03 23.25 8.02
CA ASP A 484 -5.21 22.57 9.03
C ASP A 484 -4.93 23.47 10.23
N ILE A 485 -4.93 22.83 11.41
CA ILE A 485 -4.59 23.49 12.68
C ILE A 485 -3.17 23.08 13.08
N HIS A 486 -2.29 24.07 13.21
CA HIS A 486 -0.91 23.82 13.61
C HIS A 486 -0.48 24.70 14.79
N LYS A 487 0.44 24.20 15.61
CA LYS A 487 1.02 24.94 16.72
C LYS A 487 2.05 25.96 16.20
N LEU A 488 1.79 27.24 16.45
CA LEU A 488 2.62 28.35 15.97
C LEU A 488 3.45 29.04 17.07
N LYS A 489 3.19 28.77 18.33
CA LYS A 489 3.84 29.50 19.43
C LYS A 489 5.37 29.60 19.36
N PRO A 490 6.12 28.56 18.95
CA PRO A 490 7.55 28.66 18.78
C PRO A 490 8.02 29.58 17.66
N PHE A 491 7.11 30.00 16.77
CA PHE A 491 7.36 30.81 15.59
C PHE A 491 7.33 32.32 15.84
N ILE A 492 6.33 32.71 16.61
CA ILE A 492 5.93 34.11 16.75
C ILE A 492 6.84 34.81 17.75
N ASP A 493 7.36 34.06 18.74
CA ASP A 493 8.25 34.57 19.77
C ASP A 493 9.69 34.74 19.29
N ILE A 494 10.01 34.35 18.03
CA ILE A 494 11.33 34.42 17.45
C ILE A 494 11.32 35.32 16.21
N GLU A 495 11.09 36.62 16.39
CA GLU A 495 11.19 37.62 15.31
C GLU A 495 12.52 37.47 14.57
N GLY A 496 12.48 37.29 13.26
CA GLY A 496 13.62 37.21 12.37
C GLY A 496 14.26 35.81 12.19
N VAL A 497 13.71 34.75 12.81
CA VAL A 497 14.24 33.37 12.70
C VAL A 497 13.40 32.47 11.79
N CYS A 498 12.34 33.00 11.18
CA CYS A 498 11.42 32.23 10.35
C CYS A 498 11.32 32.80 8.94
N ASN A 499 11.23 31.92 7.95
CA ASN A 499 10.93 32.26 6.57
C ASN A 499 9.54 31.73 6.21
N PHE A 500 8.74 32.57 5.56
CA PHE A 500 7.37 32.24 5.18
C PHE A 500 7.22 32.26 3.67
N TYR A 501 6.61 31.23 3.13
CA TYR A 501 6.36 31.07 1.70
C TYR A 501 4.92 30.65 1.46
N ASN A 502 4.39 30.97 0.29
CA ASN A 502 3.10 30.46 -0.18
C ASN A 502 3.29 29.70 -1.50
N ILE A 503 2.55 28.61 -1.67
CA ILE A 503 2.44 27.92 -2.95
C ILE A 503 1.18 28.44 -3.63
N GLU A 504 1.37 29.14 -4.74
CA GLU A 504 0.29 29.69 -5.56
C GLU A 504 -0.43 28.57 -6.33
N TYR A 505 -1.60 28.90 -6.87
CA TYR A 505 -2.40 27.96 -7.65
C TYR A 505 -1.66 27.40 -8.89
N ASP A 506 -0.82 28.21 -9.52
CA ASP A 506 0.02 27.81 -10.65
C ASP A 506 1.29 27.03 -10.25
N ARG A 507 1.40 26.67 -8.96
CA ARG A 507 2.55 25.98 -8.37
C ARG A 507 3.83 26.81 -8.28
N THR A 508 3.71 28.14 -8.33
CA THR A 508 4.82 29.03 -8.05
C THR A 508 4.96 29.21 -6.55
N VAL A 509 6.18 29.10 -6.03
CA VAL A 509 6.50 29.37 -4.62
C VAL A 509 6.92 30.81 -4.49
N VAL A 510 6.23 31.58 -3.64
CA VAL A 510 6.50 33.00 -3.42
C VAL A 510 6.75 33.30 -1.95
N PRO A 511 7.70 34.22 -1.61
CA PRO A 511 7.88 34.67 -0.24
C PRO A 511 6.68 35.51 0.22
N VAL A 512 6.30 35.31 1.48
CA VAL A 512 5.20 36.03 2.13
C VAL A 512 5.61 36.55 3.50
N LYS A 513 4.85 37.51 4.04
CA LYS A 513 5.02 38.07 5.38
C LYS A 513 3.75 37.86 6.21
N LEU A 514 3.92 37.67 7.52
CA LEU A 514 2.80 37.70 8.47
C LEU A 514 2.62 39.10 9.03
N VAL A 515 1.39 39.61 8.99
CA VAL A 515 1.01 40.91 9.55
C VAL A 515 -0.01 40.63 10.67
N ALA A 516 0.30 41.06 11.89
CA ALA A 516 -0.59 40.91 13.03
C ALA A 516 -1.91 41.65 12.80
N ASP A 517 -3.03 41.01 13.11
CA ASP A 517 -4.39 41.52 13.09
C ASP A 517 -5.13 41.06 14.35
N GLY A 518 -4.94 41.77 15.46
CA GLY A 518 -5.37 41.35 16.77
C GLY A 518 -4.66 40.06 17.21
N ASP A 519 -5.44 39.04 17.52
CA ASP A 519 -4.94 37.67 17.87
C ASP A 519 -4.66 36.80 16.64
N ASN A 520 -4.97 37.30 15.44
CA ASN A 520 -4.81 36.60 14.17
C ASN A 520 -3.61 37.14 13.38
N TYR A 521 -3.30 36.52 12.24
CA TYR A 521 -2.31 37.01 11.29
C TYR A 521 -2.89 37.02 9.87
N ILE A 522 -2.59 38.08 9.12
CA ILE A 522 -2.85 38.17 7.69
C ILE A 522 -1.57 37.78 6.96
N ILE A 523 -1.68 36.85 6.03
CA ILE A 523 -0.57 36.41 5.16
C ILE A 523 -0.60 37.31 3.91
N LYS A 524 0.47 38.06 3.67
CA LYS A 524 0.59 38.97 2.55
C LYS A 524 1.79 38.67 1.67
N ARG A 525 1.65 38.87 0.36
CA ARG A 525 2.79 38.94 -0.57
C ARG A 525 3.57 40.24 -0.38
N ASN A 526 4.70 40.35 -1.07
CA ASN A 526 5.54 41.54 -1.02
C ASN A 526 4.85 42.80 -1.62
N ASP A 527 3.85 42.62 -2.49
CA ASP A 527 3.01 43.66 -3.05
C ASP A 527 1.81 44.04 -2.16
N ASP A 528 1.79 43.56 -0.91
CA ASP A 528 0.73 43.70 0.07
C ASP A 528 -0.62 43.04 -0.28
N SER A 529 -0.68 42.26 -1.37
CA SER A 529 -1.86 41.45 -1.66
C SER A 529 -2.02 40.32 -0.63
N ILE A 530 -3.25 40.09 -0.22
CA ILE A 530 -3.59 39.08 0.79
C ILE A 530 -3.61 37.69 0.14
N VAL A 531 -2.93 36.73 0.77
CA VAL A 531 -2.92 35.32 0.39
C VAL A 531 -3.93 34.55 1.22
N GLY A 532 -4.05 34.88 2.51
CA GLY A 532 -4.92 34.19 3.43
C GLY A 532 -4.77 34.72 4.86
N THR A 533 -5.38 34.00 5.80
CA THR A 533 -5.36 34.39 7.21
C THR A 533 -5.02 33.16 8.08
N LEU A 534 -4.33 33.43 9.18
CA LEU A 534 -4.14 32.48 10.27
C LEU A 534 -5.04 32.92 11.43
N THR A 535 -6.08 32.14 11.67
CA THR A 535 -7.03 32.40 12.75
C THR A 535 -6.62 31.63 13.99
N LYS A 536 -6.53 32.32 15.13
CA LYS A 536 -6.20 31.71 16.41
C LYS A 536 -7.29 30.74 16.84
N VAL A 537 -6.90 29.52 17.18
CA VAL A 537 -7.78 28.47 17.69
C VAL A 537 -7.62 28.33 19.21
N ASP A 538 -6.37 28.37 19.70
CA ASP A 538 -6.00 28.36 21.11
C ASP A 538 -4.71 29.18 21.34
N ASP A 539 -4.15 29.16 22.55
CA ASP A 539 -2.97 29.95 22.89
C ASP A 539 -1.72 29.66 22.08
N ILE A 540 -1.67 28.51 21.39
CA ILE A 540 -0.51 28.06 20.65
C ILE A 540 -0.84 27.53 19.25
N SER A 541 -2.12 27.47 18.87
CA SER A 541 -2.56 26.86 17.62
C SER A 541 -3.32 27.86 16.74
N TYR A 542 -3.05 27.79 15.44
CA TYR A 542 -3.69 28.62 14.42
C TYR A 542 -4.19 27.73 13.29
N GLN A 543 -5.29 28.17 12.68
CA GLN A 543 -5.88 27.52 11.51
C GLN A 543 -5.69 28.42 10.29
N PHE A 544 -5.23 27.84 9.20
CA PHE A 544 -5.01 28.54 7.94
C PHE A 544 -6.29 28.57 7.09
N PHE A 545 -6.66 29.78 6.62
CA PHE A 545 -7.72 30.01 5.66
C PHE A 545 -7.18 30.85 4.49
N ASN A 546 -7.58 30.47 3.27
CA ASN A 546 -7.21 31.13 2.01
C ASN A 546 -8.34 32.01 1.50
#